data_051d2423a001c5ad4b9f013b96518b57
#
_entry.id   051d2423a001c5ad4b9f013b96518b57
#
_cell.length_a   1.000
_cell.length_b   1.000
_cell.length_c   1.000
_cell.angle_alpha   90.00
_cell.angle_beta   90.00
_cell.angle_gamma   90.00
#
_symmetry.space_group_name_H-M   'P 1'
#
loop_
_entity.id
_entity.type
_entity.pdbx_description
1 polymer ?
#
loop_
_entity_poly.entity_id
_entity_poly.type
_entity_poly.pdbx_seq_one_letter_code
_entity_poly.pdbx_strand_id
1 'polypeptide(L)'
;MTHLPARLAIRPRGPIDAVVAVPGSKSITNRALLAAALAPGESVLEGCLESDDTAAMRGCLLALGASVAQDADCWTVRGTGGRLRVPAAPLDARASGTTARFVAAAATLAPGPVVIDGAPRMRERPIADLVRALEGLGARAQILGRDGCPPVRVLGGGLAGGEATIDARRSSQFVSAVLLAAPYARRPVTLRLEDGALVSRPYVDLTLQVMRAFGADCGWHGAGALHAGAPHPYTSVRYRIEPDASAAAYPFAAAAITGGRVRVPGFAADSIQADLALLGVLEKMGCRVERSAGAIEVTGPAPGRALRAIDVDMNAMPDAVLALAVVALFADGPTTIRNVANLRIKETDRLAALECELRRLGARAEAGSDWLRIEPGPLRGAPVETYDDHRMAMAFALAGLRIPGVVIVDPGCAAKTWPGYFDALASW
;
A
#
# COMPACT_ATOMS: atom_id res chain seq x y z
N MET A 1 -6.77 5.72 -22.13
CA MET A 1 -7.44 5.97 -20.83
C MET A 1 -8.52 7.00 -21.08
N THR A 2 -9.77 6.70 -20.77
CA THR A 2 -10.88 7.66 -20.82
C THR A 2 -10.59 8.77 -19.83
N HIS A 3 -10.63 10.01 -20.27
CA HIS A 3 -10.42 11.17 -19.39
C HIS A 3 -11.63 11.26 -18.44
N LEU A 4 -11.41 10.96 -17.15
CA LEU A 4 -12.47 11.08 -16.14
C LEU A 4 -12.85 12.55 -15.96
N PRO A 5 -14.15 12.88 -15.79
CA PRO A 5 -14.57 14.24 -15.50
C PRO A 5 -14.09 14.69 -14.12
N ALA A 6 -13.94 15.99 -13.89
CA ALA A 6 -13.56 16.55 -12.59
C ALA A 6 -14.53 16.17 -11.46
N ARG A 7 -15.77 15.82 -11.80
CA ARG A 7 -16.82 15.36 -10.88
C ARG A 7 -17.55 14.18 -11.50
N LEU A 8 -17.60 13.06 -10.80
CA LEU A 8 -18.24 11.83 -11.26
C LEU A 8 -19.39 11.44 -10.35
N ALA A 9 -20.62 11.50 -10.87
CA ALA A 9 -21.79 11.03 -10.16
C ALA A 9 -21.84 9.49 -10.18
N ILE A 10 -22.02 8.89 -9.01
CA ILE A 10 -22.18 7.45 -8.88
C ILE A 10 -23.66 7.08 -8.92
N ARG A 11 -24.00 6.09 -9.73
CA ARG A 11 -25.39 5.62 -9.85
C ARG A 11 -25.68 4.53 -8.83
N PRO A 12 -26.77 4.64 -8.05
CA PRO A 12 -27.22 3.55 -7.18
C PRO A 12 -27.50 2.28 -7.98
N ARG A 13 -27.21 1.15 -7.34
CA ARG A 13 -27.44 -0.19 -7.90
C ARG A 13 -28.09 -1.12 -6.87
N GLY A 14 -28.77 -2.13 -7.35
CA GLY A 14 -29.25 -3.27 -6.57
C GLY A 14 -28.08 -4.19 -6.14
N PRO A 15 -28.42 -5.37 -5.63
CA PRO A 15 -27.40 -6.39 -5.30
C PRO A 15 -26.50 -6.67 -6.51
N ILE A 16 -25.18 -6.57 -6.28
CA ILE A 16 -24.17 -6.84 -7.30
C ILE A 16 -23.97 -8.36 -7.41
N ASP A 17 -23.83 -8.87 -8.62
CA ASP A 17 -23.39 -10.24 -8.88
C ASP A 17 -22.28 -10.21 -9.96
N ALA A 18 -21.02 -10.23 -9.54
CA ALA A 18 -19.91 -9.99 -10.43
C ALA A 18 -18.67 -10.86 -10.13
N VAL A 19 -17.93 -11.16 -11.20
CA VAL A 19 -16.54 -11.63 -11.11
C VAL A 19 -15.64 -10.44 -11.44
N VAL A 20 -14.86 -9.99 -10.47
CA VAL A 20 -14.05 -8.78 -10.59
C VAL A 20 -12.57 -9.14 -10.64
N ALA A 21 -11.93 -8.87 -11.77
CA ALA A 21 -10.48 -8.91 -11.87
C ALA A 21 -9.91 -7.60 -11.28
N VAL A 22 -9.17 -7.72 -10.19
CA VAL A 22 -8.45 -6.58 -9.61
C VAL A 22 -7.00 -6.54 -10.14
N PRO A 23 -6.38 -5.36 -10.21
CA PRO A 23 -5.00 -5.25 -10.69
C PRO A 23 -4.01 -5.97 -9.78
N GLY A 24 -2.79 -6.18 -10.26
CA GLY A 24 -1.70 -6.74 -9.48
C GLY A 24 -1.35 -5.91 -8.26
N SER A 25 -0.84 -6.57 -7.22
CA SER A 25 -0.51 -5.91 -5.95
C SER A 25 0.57 -4.84 -6.11
N LYS A 26 0.22 -3.57 -5.82
CA LYS A 26 1.18 -2.46 -5.77
C LYS A 26 2.33 -2.75 -4.82
N SER A 27 2.00 -3.28 -3.65
CA SER A 27 2.98 -3.56 -2.60
C SER A 27 3.97 -4.64 -3.00
N ILE A 28 3.52 -5.67 -3.72
CA ILE A 28 4.38 -6.73 -4.25
C ILE A 28 5.15 -6.21 -5.47
N THR A 29 4.48 -5.52 -6.42
CA THR A 29 5.13 -4.97 -7.62
C THR A 29 6.34 -4.10 -7.27
N ASN A 30 6.18 -3.14 -6.35
CA ASN A 30 7.28 -2.25 -5.98
C ASN A 30 8.45 -2.99 -5.31
N ARG A 31 8.19 -4.01 -4.51
CA ARG A 31 9.22 -4.85 -3.88
C ARG A 31 9.95 -5.71 -4.90
N ALA A 32 9.19 -6.39 -5.75
CA ALA A 32 9.74 -7.24 -6.80
C ALA A 32 10.54 -6.44 -7.83
N LEU A 33 10.05 -5.25 -8.23
CA LEU A 33 10.80 -4.33 -9.10
C LEU A 33 12.14 -3.94 -8.51
N LEU A 34 12.18 -3.57 -7.23
CA LEU A 34 13.45 -3.19 -6.60
C LEU A 34 14.38 -4.40 -6.48
N ALA A 35 13.90 -5.56 -6.03
CA ALA A 35 14.72 -6.77 -5.92
C ALA A 35 15.27 -7.19 -7.29
N ALA A 36 14.43 -7.19 -8.34
CA ALA A 36 14.84 -7.49 -9.72
C ALA A 36 15.85 -6.47 -10.26
N ALA A 37 15.67 -5.17 -9.98
CA ALA A 37 16.61 -4.13 -10.41
C ALA A 37 17.98 -4.22 -9.71
N LEU A 38 18.02 -4.74 -8.51
CA LEU A 38 19.24 -4.99 -7.77
C LEU A 38 19.89 -6.34 -8.13
N ALA A 39 19.14 -7.34 -8.59
CA ALA A 39 19.65 -8.64 -9.01
C ALA A 39 20.59 -8.52 -10.22
N PRO A 40 21.54 -9.45 -10.45
CA PRO A 40 22.24 -9.55 -11.72
C PRO A 40 21.35 -10.20 -12.79
N GLY A 41 21.53 -9.83 -14.06
CA GLY A 41 20.83 -10.49 -15.17
C GLY A 41 19.38 -10.03 -15.34
N GLU A 42 18.52 -10.93 -15.77
CA GLU A 42 17.16 -10.62 -16.21
C GLU A 42 16.12 -11.36 -15.38
N SER A 43 15.17 -10.63 -14.81
CA SER A 43 14.00 -11.18 -14.11
C SER A 43 12.73 -10.89 -14.92
N VAL A 44 11.77 -11.83 -14.87
CA VAL A 44 10.45 -11.67 -15.49
C VAL A 44 9.41 -11.57 -14.37
N LEU A 45 8.69 -10.46 -14.33
CA LEU A 45 7.63 -10.19 -13.35
C LEU A 45 6.27 -10.26 -14.05
N GLU A 46 5.39 -11.17 -13.64
CA GLU A 46 4.06 -11.39 -14.22
C GLU A 46 2.97 -10.84 -13.29
N GLY A 47 1.92 -10.24 -13.84
CA GLY A 47 0.82 -9.63 -13.08
C GLY A 47 1.19 -8.28 -12.47
N CYS A 48 2.14 -7.56 -13.04
CA CYS A 48 2.57 -6.25 -12.54
C CYS A 48 1.43 -5.22 -12.61
N LEU A 49 1.35 -4.40 -11.58
CA LEU A 49 0.49 -3.23 -11.61
C LEU A 49 1.15 -2.11 -12.43
N GLU A 50 0.45 -1.56 -13.42
CA GLU A 50 0.78 -0.27 -14.00
C GLU A 50 -0.04 0.83 -13.34
N SER A 51 0.61 1.76 -12.65
CA SER A 51 -0.01 2.85 -11.90
C SER A 51 1.01 3.97 -11.65
N ASP A 52 0.57 5.11 -11.12
CA ASP A 52 1.48 6.23 -10.80
C ASP A 52 2.56 5.83 -9.80
N ASP A 53 2.24 5.02 -8.80
CA ASP A 53 3.20 4.57 -7.79
C ASP A 53 4.27 3.65 -8.39
N THR A 54 3.89 2.72 -9.26
CA THR A 54 4.84 1.80 -9.91
C THR A 54 5.63 2.47 -11.03
N ALA A 55 5.02 3.45 -11.71
CA ALA A 55 5.71 4.30 -12.68
C ALA A 55 6.79 5.17 -12.01
N ALA A 56 6.53 5.70 -10.80
CA ALA A 56 7.53 6.42 -10.01
C ALA A 56 8.70 5.51 -9.63
N MET A 57 8.42 4.29 -9.13
CA MET A 57 9.45 3.30 -8.82
C MET A 57 10.28 2.96 -10.04
N ARG A 58 9.64 2.62 -11.15
CA ARG A 58 10.32 2.31 -12.42
C ARG A 58 11.21 3.46 -12.89
N GLY A 59 10.71 4.69 -12.87
CA GLY A 59 11.48 5.89 -13.25
C GLY A 59 12.75 6.05 -12.42
N CYS A 60 12.67 5.87 -11.11
CA CYS A 60 13.83 5.90 -10.22
C CYS A 60 14.84 4.79 -10.54
N LEU A 61 14.37 3.55 -10.76
CA LEU A 61 15.24 2.41 -11.05
C LEU A 61 15.94 2.53 -12.40
N LEU A 62 15.25 3.07 -13.43
CA LEU A 62 15.85 3.38 -14.73
C LEU A 62 16.99 4.41 -14.58
N ALA A 63 16.78 5.47 -13.80
CA ALA A 63 17.79 6.48 -13.53
C ALA A 63 18.99 5.93 -12.74
N LEU A 64 18.76 4.92 -11.90
CA LEU A 64 19.80 4.19 -11.16
C LEU A 64 20.51 3.12 -11.99
N GLY A 65 20.10 2.88 -13.24
CA GLY A 65 20.83 2.04 -14.20
C GLY A 65 20.22 0.68 -14.53
N ALA A 66 19.09 0.32 -13.94
CA ALA A 66 18.31 -0.84 -14.38
C ALA A 66 17.61 -0.57 -15.72
N SER A 67 17.12 -1.61 -16.40
CA SER A 67 16.19 -1.43 -17.52
C SER A 67 14.92 -2.25 -17.30
N VAL A 68 13.79 -1.71 -17.74
CA VAL A 68 12.46 -2.34 -17.59
C VAL A 68 11.76 -2.26 -18.94
N ALA A 69 11.53 -3.41 -19.56
CA ALA A 69 10.66 -3.56 -20.70
C ALA A 69 9.27 -4.02 -20.23
N GLN A 70 8.22 -3.35 -20.70
CA GLN A 70 6.85 -3.66 -20.33
C GLN A 70 6.12 -4.28 -21.53
N ASP A 71 5.46 -5.40 -21.29
CA ASP A 71 4.50 -6.02 -22.21
C ASP A 71 3.26 -6.35 -21.40
N ALA A 72 2.27 -5.47 -21.51
CA ALA A 72 1.06 -5.48 -20.69
C ALA A 72 1.41 -5.57 -19.18
N ASP A 73 0.98 -6.62 -18.49
CA ASP A 73 1.26 -6.88 -17.07
C ASP A 73 2.50 -7.77 -16.85
N CYS A 74 3.21 -8.15 -17.93
CA CYS A 74 4.47 -8.90 -17.87
C CYS A 74 5.65 -7.97 -18.11
N TRP A 75 6.49 -7.78 -17.11
CA TRP A 75 7.62 -6.85 -17.17
C TRP A 75 8.94 -7.60 -17.08
N THR A 76 9.85 -7.31 -18.02
CA THR A 76 11.21 -7.85 -18.02
C THR A 76 12.14 -6.80 -17.45
N VAL A 77 12.81 -7.15 -16.34
CA VAL A 77 13.71 -6.25 -15.61
C VAL A 77 15.13 -6.78 -15.74
N ARG A 78 16.01 -6.01 -16.39
CA ARG A 78 17.45 -6.27 -16.38
C ARG A 78 18.06 -5.46 -15.24
N GLY A 79 18.53 -6.17 -14.22
CA GLY A 79 19.08 -5.58 -13.02
C GLY A 79 20.57 -5.23 -13.13
N THR A 80 21.07 -4.56 -12.10
CA THR A 80 22.41 -3.96 -12.06
C THR A 80 23.42 -4.82 -11.30
N GLY A 81 22.99 -5.90 -10.62
CA GLY A 81 23.83 -6.66 -9.70
C GLY A 81 24.33 -5.82 -8.52
N GLY A 82 23.52 -4.85 -8.06
CA GLY A 82 23.89 -3.91 -7.00
C GLY A 82 24.80 -2.78 -7.42
N ARG A 83 25.20 -2.69 -8.70
CA ARG A 83 26.07 -1.62 -9.23
C ARG A 83 25.23 -0.49 -9.80
N LEU A 84 24.70 0.35 -8.91
CA LEU A 84 23.88 1.47 -9.29
C LEU A 84 24.69 2.60 -9.92
N ARG A 85 24.02 3.46 -10.71
CA ARG A 85 24.58 4.70 -11.27
C ARG A 85 24.17 5.89 -10.38
N VAL A 86 24.98 6.95 -10.42
CA VAL A 86 24.55 8.25 -9.89
C VAL A 86 23.64 8.90 -10.94
N PRO A 87 22.39 9.22 -10.63
CA PRO A 87 21.49 9.87 -11.57
C PRO A 87 21.91 11.33 -11.84
N ALA A 88 21.64 11.83 -13.04
CA ALA A 88 21.96 13.20 -13.44
C ALA A 88 21.08 14.28 -12.76
N ALA A 89 19.93 13.89 -12.22
CA ALA A 89 18.96 14.76 -11.56
C ALA A 89 18.40 14.08 -10.31
N PRO A 90 17.78 14.83 -9.39
CA PRO A 90 17.03 14.24 -8.28
C PRO A 90 16.02 13.21 -8.76
N LEU A 91 15.89 12.10 -8.04
CA LEU A 91 14.91 11.07 -8.29
C LEU A 91 13.53 11.53 -7.78
N ASP A 92 12.54 11.52 -8.66
CA ASP A 92 11.17 11.92 -8.32
C ASP A 92 10.34 10.69 -7.90
N ALA A 93 10.10 10.56 -6.61
CA ALA A 93 9.20 9.56 -6.06
C ALA A 93 7.71 9.92 -6.21
N ARG A 94 7.38 11.08 -6.80
CA ARG A 94 6.02 11.63 -6.89
C ARG A 94 5.33 11.61 -5.52
N ALA A 95 4.10 11.06 -5.44
CA ALA A 95 3.37 10.85 -4.18
C ALA A 95 3.56 9.45 -3.58
N SER A 96 4.51 8.64 -4.12
CA SER A 96 4.75 7.25 -3.71
C SER A 96 5.66 7.14 -2.50
N GLY A 97 5.07 6.94 -1.31
CA GLY A 97 5.85 6.73 -0.09
C GLY A 97 6.71 5.46 -0.11
N THR A 98 6.26 4.42 -0.82
CA THR A 98 7.04 3.20 -1.01
C THR A 98 8.29 3.48 -1.84
N THR A 99 8.14 4.18 -2.97
CA THR A 99 9.27 4.56 -3.83
C THR A 99 10.28 5.41 -3.07
N ALA A 100 9.84 6.49 -2.41
CA ALA A 100 10.73 7.40 -1.70
C ALA A 100 11.62 6.66 -0.68
N ARG A 101 11.05 5.75 0.09
CA ARG A 101 11.75 5.03 1.16
C ARG A 101 12.62 3.90 0.64
N PHE A 102 12.10 3.09 -0.29
CA PHE A 102 12.84 1.96 -0.84
C PHE A 102 14.02 2.42 -1.67
N VAL A 103 13.82 3.45 -2.50
CA VAL A 103 14.89 4.03 -3.31
C VAL A 103 15.93 4.74 -2.45
N ALA A 104 15.54 5.40 -1.33
CA ALA A 104 16.50 6.01 -0.41
C ALA A 104 17.44 4.95 0.20
N ALA A 105 16.92 3.78 0.59
CA ALA A 105 17.76 2.69 1.07
C ALA A 105 18.65 2.10 -0.04
N ALA A 106 18.10 1.84 -1.23
CA ALA A 106 18.85 1.34 -2.38
C ALA A 106 19.95 2.31 -2.83
N ALA A 107 19.72 3.63 -2.74
CA ALA A 107 20.67 4.66 -3.11
C ALA A 107 21.97 4.61 -2.28
N THR A 108 21.99 3.95 -1.13
CA THR A 108 23.21 3.70 -0.36
C THR A 108 24.24 2.91 -1.16
N LEU A 109 23.81 2.09 -2.13
CA LEU A 109 24.65 1.24 -2.98
C LEU A 109 25.26 2.01 -4.17
N ALA A 110 24.81 3.24 -4.44
CA ALA A 110 25.36 4.05 -5.51
C ALA A 110 26.82 4.48 -5.20
N PRO A 111 27.65 4.73 -6.22
CA PRO A 111 29.05 5.15 -6.01
C PRO A 111 29.17 6.62 -5.57
N GLY A 112 28.10 7.38 -5.55
CA GLY A 112 28.10 8.80 -5.22
C GLY A 112 26.70 9.29 -4.78
N PRO A 113 26.52 10.62 -4.61
CA PRO A 113 25.33 11.18 -4.02
C PRO A 113 24.09 11.03 -4.92
N VAL A 114 22.98 10.65 -4.31
CA VAL A 114 21.65 10.55 -4.92
C VAL A 114 20.69 11.38 -4.08
N VAL A 115 19.93 12.25 -4.73
CA VAL A 115 18.85 13.02 -4.07
C VAL A 115 17.51 12.38 -4.43
N ILE A 116 16.67 12.14 -3.42
CA ILE A 116 15.32 11.63 -3.57
C ILE A 116 14.35 12.71 -3.10
N ASP A 117 13.40 13.05 -3.96
CA ASP A 117 12.36 14.06 -3.71
C ASP A 117 10.99 13.53 -4.18
N GLY A 118 9.95 14.35 -4.10
CA GLY A 118 8.63 14.00 -4.58
C GLY A 118 7.65 15.18 -4.53
N ALA A 119 6.37 14.86 -4.71
CA ALA A 119 5.28 15.82 -4.69
C ALA A 119 5.22 16.59 -3.34
N PRO A 120 4.54 17.76 -3.27
CA PRO A 120 4.44 18.57 -2.05
C PRO A 120 4.05 17.74 -0.82
N ARG A 121 3.06 16.86 -0.92
CA ARG A 121 2.66 15.98 0.18
C ARG A 121 3.77 15.00 0.60
N MET A 122 4.64 14.55 -0.32
CA MET A 122 5.78 13.69 0.04
C MET A 122 6.77 14.42 0.95
N ARG A 123 6.94 15.72 0.76
CA ARG A 123 7.82 16.57 1.60
C ARG A 123 7.26 16.84 3.00
N GLU A 124 6.08 16.31 3.33
CA GLU A 124 5.46 16.33 4.65
C GLU A 124 5.45 14.95 5.33
N ARG A 125 5.88 13.91 4.62
CA ARG A 125 5.86 12.52 5.11
C ARG A 125 7.21 12.14 5.70
N PRO A 126 7.26 11.56 6.92
CA PRO A 126 8.51 11.31 7.62
C PRO A 126 9.41 10.31 6.90
N ILE A 127 10.74 10.55 6.98
CA ILE A 127 11.80 9.67 6.50
C ILE A 127 12.99 9.58 7.48
N ALA A 128 13.02 10.39 8.51
CA ALA A 128 14.15 10.51 9.44
C ALA A 128 14.49 9.19 10.14
N ASP A 129 13.47 8.39 10.51
CA ASP A 129 13.69 7.12 11.21
C ASP A 129 14.42 6.11 10.30
N LEU A 130 14.09 6.10 9.01
CA LEU A 130 14.83 5.33 8.00
C LEU A 130 16.27 5.81 7.89
N VAL A 131 16.47 7.13 7.79
CA VAL A 131 17.82 7.71 7.63
C VAL A 131 18.70 7.32 8.82
N ARG A 132 18.22 7.47 10.06
CA ARG A 132 18.96 7.06 11.27
C ARG A 132 19.33 5.57 11.26
N ALA A 133 18.41 4.70 10.85
CA ALA A 133 18.70 3.26 10.76
C ALA A 133 19.78 2.95 9.70
N LEU A 134 19.73 3.62 8.54
CA LEU A 134 20.75 3.48 7.49
C LEU A 134 22.12 4.00 7.96
N GLU A 135 22.16 5.11 8.70
CA GLU A 135 23.39 5.66 9.31
C GLU A 135 23.97 4.69 10.35
N GLY A 136 23.11 4.06 11.16
CA GLY A 136 23.52 2.98 12.08
C GLY A 136 24.18 1.79 11.37
N LEU A 137 23.82 1.54 10.11
CA LEU A 137 24.43 0.52 9.26
C LEU A 137 25.63 1.05 8.43
N GLY A 138 26.11 2.25 8.71
CA GLY A 138 27.30 2.85 8.10
C GLY A 138 27.02 3.63 6.81
N ALA A 139 25.80 3.89 6.44
CA ALA A 139 25.48 4.82 5.37
C ALA A 139 25.71 6.27 5.81
N ARG A 140 25.78 7.16 4.84
CA ARG A 140 25.82 8.61 5.07
C ARG A 140 24.66 9.26 4.30
N ALA A 141 23.78 9.96 5.02
CA ALA A 141 22.66 10.63 4.40
C ALA A 141 22.43 12.01 5.04
N GLN A 142 21.69 12.86 4.36
CA GLN A 142 21.35 14.20 4.81
C GLN A 142 19.89 14.49 4.44
N ILE A 143 19.10 14.83 5.42
CA ILE A 143 17.73 15.32 5.20
C ILE A 143 17.84 16.78 4.80
N LEU A 144 17.31 17.13 3.63
CA LEU A 144 17.31 18.47 3.07
C LEU A 144 15.97 19.18 3.31
N GLY A 145 14.91 18.39 3.55
CA GLY A 145 13.58 18.90 3.85
C GLY A 145 13.42 19.31 5.31
N ARG A 146 12.23 19.79 5.66
CA ARG A 146 11.87 20.20 7.02
C ARG A 146 11.35 19.01 7.83
N ASP A 147 11.42 19.09 9.14
CA ASP A 147 10.78 18.17 10.10
C ASP A 147 11.06 16.68 9.86
N GLY A 148 12.25 16.36 9.35
CA GLY A 148 12.63 14.97 9.10
C GLY A 148 11.99 14.35 7.84
N CYS A 149 11.57 15.18 6.89
CA CYS A 149 10.90 14.79 5.64
C CYS A 149 11.80 15.01 4.41
N PRO A 150 11.47 14.41 3.24
CA PRO A 150 12.15 14.67 1.98
C PRO A 150 12.18 16.16 1.60
N PRO A 151 13.12 16.61 0.75
CA PRO A 151 14.11 15.79 0.05
C PRO A 151 15.19 15.19 0.95
N VAL A 152 15.73 14.04 0.54
CA VAL A 152 16.84 13.39 1.23
C VAL A 152 18.00 13.16 0.25
N ARG A 153 19.23 13.45 0.68
CA ARG A 153 20.46 13.16 -0.06
C ARG A 153 21.16 11.97 0.60
N VAL A 154 21.34 10.89 -0.14
CA VAL A 154 22.13 9.72 0.26
C VAL A 154 23.48 9.81 -0.44
N LEU A 155 24.58 9.73 0.32
CA LEU A 155 25.91 9.99 -0.24
C LEU A 155 26.53 8.77 -0.96
N GLY A 156 25.88 7.59 -0.86
CA GLY A 156 26.36 6.36 -1.46
C GLY A 156 27.55 5.75 -0.70
N GLY A 157 28.26 4.82 -1.35
CA GLY A 157 29.44 4.14 -0.80
C GLY A 157 29.15 2.81 -0.10
N GLY A 158 27.90 2.33 -0.12
CA GLY A 158 27.46 1.03 0.40
C GLY A 158 27.05 1.06 1.87
N LEU A 159 26.56 -0.08 2.33
CA LEU A 159 26.25 -0.35 3.74
C LEU A 159 27.38 -1.17 4.37
N ALA A 160 27.84 -0.78 5.55
CA ALA A 160 28.79 -1.58 6.31
C ALA A 160 28.16 -2.86 6.86
N GLY A 161 26.86 -2.81 7.17
CA GLY A 161 26.14 -3.86 7.88
C GLY A 161 26.42 -3.85 9.38
N GLY A 162 26.04 -4.92 10.06
CA GLY A 162 26.09 -5.01 11.52
C GLY A 162 24.71 -4.79 12.13
N GLU A 163 24.64 -4.18 13.31
CA GLU A 163 23.39 -3.97 14.04
C GLU A 163 22.97 -2.50 14.01
N ALA A 164 21.67 -2.27 13.80
CA ALA A 164 21.04 -0.96 13.93
C ALA A 164 19.66 -1.07 14.56
N THR A 165 19.21 0.03 15.21
CA THR A 165 17.86 0.15 15.78
C THR A 165 17.00 1.02 14.85
N ILE A 166 15.70 0.72 14.77
CA ILE A 166 14.75 1.45 13.95
C ILE A 166 13.44 1.70 14.72
N ASP A 167 12.97 2.96 14.70
CA ASP A 167 11.61 3.28 15.14
C ASP A 167 10.62 2.95 14.01
N ALA A 168 9.79 1.94 14.22
CA ALA A 168 8.80 1.46 13.27
C ALA A 168 7.35 1.77 13.68
N ARG A 169 7.16 2.64 14.68
CA ARG A 169 5.83 3.07 15.17
C ARG A 169 5.08 3.93 14.15
N ARG A 170 5.80 4.62 13.27
CA ARG A 170 5.22 5.50 12.24
C ARG A 170 5.01 4.79 10.91
N SER A 171 5.89 3.85 10.52
CA SER A 171 5.79 3.17 9.23
C SER A 171 6.65 1.89 9.16
N SER A 172 6.01 0.78 8.80
CA SER A 172 6.70 -0.47 8.43
C SER A 172 7.53 -0.37 7.15
N GLN A 173 7.31 0.67 6.33
CA GLN A 173 8.10 0.90 5.11
C GLN A 173 9.56 1.20 5.42
N PHE A 174 9.88 1.76 6.60
CA PHE A 174 11.25 2.00 7.01
C PHE A 174 12.00 0.69 7.19
N VAL A 175 11.40 -0.26 7.91
CA VAL A 175 11.93 -1.62 8.09
C VAL A 175 12.11 -2.30 6.75
N SER A 176 11.06 -2.29 5.91
CA SER A 176 11.10 -2.90 4.57
C SER A 176 12.20 -2.30 3.69
N ALA A 177 12.42 -0.98 3.74
CA ALA A 177 13.45 -0.30 2.96
C ALA A 177 14.86 -0.77 3.34
N VAL A 178 15.16 -0.82 4.65
CA VAL A 178 16.46 -1.31 5.13
C VAL A 178 16.68 -2.76 4.71
N LEU A 179 15.68 -3.63 4.92
CA LEU A 179 15.78 -5.05 4.57
C LEU A 179 16.05 -5.26 3.08
N LEU A 180 15.36 -4.54 2.20
CA LEU A 180 15.54 -4.68 0.74
C LEU A 180 16.95 -4.31 0.26
N ALA A 181 17.65 -3.40 0.93
CA ALA A 181 19.02 -3.03 0.60
C ALA A 181 20.07 -3.91 1.33
N ALA A 182 19.69 -4.51 2.46
CA ALA A 182 20.58 -5.25 3.37
C ALA A 182 21.39 -6.39 2.72
N PRO A 183 20.87 -7.18 1.75
CA PRO A 183 21.64 -8.25 1.10
C PRO A 183 22.93 -7.78 0.41
N TYR A 184 23.06 -6.48 0.14
CA TYR A 184 24.22 -5.85 -0.49
C TYR A 184 25.19 -5.21 0.52
N ALA A 185 24.93 -5.32 1.81
CA ALA A 185 25.83 -4.85 2.85
C ALA A 185 27.14 -5.67 2.87
N ARG A 186 28.20 -5.13 3.45
CA ARG A 186 29.50 -5.81 3.57
C ARG A 186 29.51 -6.92 4.62
N ARG A 187 28.59 -6.85 5.60
CA ARG A 187 28.41 -7.83 6.69
C ARG A 187 26.92 -8.05 6.91
N PRO A 188 26.50 -9.19 7.49
CA PRO A 188 25.10 -9.42 7.83
C PRO A 188 24.50 -8.26 8.62
N VAL A 189 23.20 -8.02 8.40
CA VAL A 189 22.44 -6.95 9.04
C VAL A 189 21.49 -7.54 10.08
N THR A 190 21.53 -6.99 11.29
CA THR A 190 20.51 -7.19 12.33
C THR A 190 19.81 -5.86 12.60
N LEU A 191 18.51 -5.83 12.32
CA LEU A 191 17.69 -4.63 12.53
C LEU A 191 16.79 -4.84 13.75
N ARG A 192 17.03 -4.11 14.85
CA ARG A 192 16.22 -4.16 16.06
C ARG A 192 15.10 -3.13 16.01
N LEU A 193 13.91 -3.57 16.35
CA LEU A 193 12.78 -2.66 16.55
C LEU A 193 12.92 -1.94 17.89
N GLU A 194 12.84 -0.61 17.88
CA GLU A 194 12.85 0.20 19.09
C GLU A 194 11.61 -0.16 19.94
N ASP A 195 11.82 -0.51 21.20
CA ASP A 195 10.80 -0.99 22.12
C ASP A 195 9.97 -2.19 21.61
N GLY A 196 10.46 -2.90 20.58
CA GLY A 196 9.71 -3.98 19.91
C GLY A 196 8.50 -3.51 19.11
N ALA A 197 8.30 -2.20 18.95
CA ALA A 197 7.11 -1.64 18.34
C ALA A 197 7.18 -1.65 16.81
N LEU A 198 6.11 -2.12 16.17
CA LEU A 198 5.97 -2.17 14.71
C LEU A 198 4.51 -2.02 14.30
N VAL A 199 4.21 -1.00 13.51
CA VAL A 199 2.90 -0.89 12.85
C VAL A 199 2.87 -1.69 11.55
N SER A 200 1.71 -2.24 11.22
CA SER A 200 1.50 -2.92 9.92
C SER A 200 2.51 -4.04 9.66
N ARG A 201 2.76 -4.89 10.64
CA ARG A 201 3.71 -6.01 10.60
C ARG A 201 3.58 -6.88 9.34
N PRO A 202 2.38 -7.23 8.84
CA PRO A 202 2.25 -8.09 7.65
C PRO A 202 2.94 -7.55 6.40
N TYR A 203 3.14 -6.22 6.28
CA TYR A 203 3.89 -5.65 5.16
C TYR A 203 5.40 -5.89 5.26
N VAL A 204 5.92 -6.11 6.47
CA VAL A 204 7.30 -6.58 6.67
C VAL A 204 7.41 -8.06 6.30
N ASP A 205 6.45 -8.86 6.71
CA ASP A 205 6.39 -10.30 6.35
C ASP A 205 6.31 -10.46 4.82
N LEU A 206 5.51 -9.64 4.14
CA LEU A 206 5.45 -9.57 2.68
C LEU A 206 6.81 -9.19 2.06
N THR A 207 7.55 -8.29 2.69
CA THR A 207 8.90 -7.93 2.23
C THR A 207 9.84 -9.13 2.33
N LEU A 208 9.84 -9.83 3.46
CA LEU A 208 10.65 -11.03 3.66
C LEU A 208 10.30 -12.14 2.66
N GLN A 209 9.00 -12.31 2.36
CA GLN A 209 8.54 -13.29 1.37
C GLN A 209 9.10 -12.97 -0.03
N VAL A 210 8.99 -11.71 -0.47
CA VAL A 210 9.54 -11.29 -1.78
C VAL A 210 11.06 -11.45 -1.79
N MET A 211 11.76 -11.00 -0.76
CA MET A 211 13.23 -11.12 -0.68
C MET A 211 13.69 -12.57 -0.77
N ARG A 212 13.02 -13.49 -0.07
CA ARG A 212 13.32 -14.94 -0.14
C ARG A 212 13.08 -15.50 -1.54
N ALA A 213 12.02 -15.09 -2.22
CA ALA A 213 11.75 -15.50 -3.59
C ALA A 213 12.85 -15.06 -4.57
N PHE A 214 13.58 -13.97 -4.25
CA PHE A 214 14.76 -13.52 -4.97
C PHE A 214 16.07 -14.08 -4.38
N GLY A 215 16.01 -15.10 -3.53
CA GLY A 215 17.17 -15.83 -3.02
C GLY A 215 17.82 -15.24 -1.77
N ALA A 216 17.28 -14.19 -1.16
CA ALA A 216 17.87 -13.60 0.04
C ALA A 216 17.67 -14.50 1.28
N ASP A 217 18.72 -14.60 2.09
CA ASP A 217 18.62 -15.13 3.46
C ASP A 217 18.15 -14.02 4.40
N CYS A 218 16.89 -14.10 4.84
CA CYS A 218 16.30 -13.08 5.70
C CYS A 218 15.16 -13.60 6.54
N GLY A 219 14.91 -12.98 7.67
CA GLY A 219 13.82 -13.40 8.56
C GLY A 219 13.73 -12.63 9.85
N TRP A 220 12.81 -13.05 10.70
CA TRP A 220 12.72 -12.62 12.08
C TRP A 220 13.82 -13.28 12.91
N HIS A 221 14.42 -12.51 13.81
CA HIS A 221 15.37 -12.96 14.81
C HIS A 221 14.80 -12.68 16.21
N GLY A 222 14.06 -13.63 16.74
CA GLY A 222 13.24 -13.42 17.93
C GLY A 222 12.06 -12.48 17.70
N ALA A 223 11.48 -11.95 18.76
CA ALA A 223 10.23 -11.16 18.68
C ALA A 223 10.43 -9.70 18.23
N GLY A 224 11.62 -9.14 18.38
CA GLY A 224 11.86 -7.70 18.20
C GLY A 224 13.01 -7.35 17.24
N ALA A 225 13.51 -8.31 16.48
CA ALA A 225 14.58 -8.06 15.51
C ALA A 225 14.37 -8.83 14.20
N LEU A 226 15.03 -8.33 13.15
CA LEU A 226 15.07 -8.96 11.83
C LEU A 226 16.53 -9.12 11.41
N HIS A 227 16.81 -10.15 10.62
CA HIS A 227 18.13 -10.36 10.04
C HIS A 227 18.06 -10.39 8.52
N ALA A 228 19.14 -10.01 7.87
CA ALA A 228 19.42 -10.29 6.48
C ALA A 228 20.88 -10.71 6.32
N GLY A 229 21.11 -11.87 5.72
CA GLY A 229 22.44 -12.35 5.34
C GLY A 229 23.08 -11.40 4.32
N ALA A 230 24.35 -11.09 4.52
CA ALA A 230 25.12 -10.26 3.60
C ALA A 230 26.62 -10.57 3.71
N PRO A 231 27.41 -10.41 2.62
CA PRO A 231 26.91 -10.16 1.26
C PRO A 231 26.18 -11.37 0.68
N HIS A 232 24.94 -11.20 0.29
CA HIS A 232 24.12 -12.25 -0.32
C HIS A 232 23.16 -11.63 -1.37
N PRO A 233 23.69 -11.18 -2.53
CA PRO A 233 22.92 -10.48 -3.54
C PRO A 233 21.72 -11.28 -4.04
N TYR A 234 20.66 -10.60 -4.44
CA TYR A 234 19.51 -11.20 -5.09
C TYR A 234 19.89 -11.98 -6.35
N THR A 235 19.06 -12.97 -6.70
CA THR A 235 19.14 -13.71 -7.97
C THR A 235 18.01 -13.28 -8.89
N SER A 236 18.23 -13.36 -10.22
CA SER A 236 17.15 -13.15 -11.20
C SER A 236 16.19 -14.32 -11.20
N VAL A 237 14.90 -13.99 -11.28
CA VAL A 237 13.81 -14.97 -11.18
C VAL A 237 12.66 -14.64 -12.14
N ARG A 238 11.81 -15.65 -12.42
CA ARG A 238 10.45 -15.44 -12.87
C ARG A 238 9.56 -15.39 -11.64
N TYR A 239 8.86 -14.26 -11.43
CA TYR A 239 8.07 -14.03 -10.23
C TYR A 239 6.65 -13.57 -10.59
N ARG A 240 5.65 -14.27 -10.06
CA ARG A 240 4.24 -13.92 -10.24
C ARG A 240 3.74 -13.03 -9.11
N ILE A 241 3.17 -11.90 -9.48
CA ILE A 241 2.55 -10.93 -8.57
C ILE A 241 1.06 -11.27 -8.44
N GLU A 242 0.60 -11.43 -7.21
CA GLU A 242 -0.80 -11.69 -6.92
C GLU A 242 -1.68 -10.44 -7.17
N PRO A 243 -3.01 -10.62 -7.35
CA PRO A 243 -3.98 -9.53 -7.28
C PRO A 243 -3.81 -8.70 -6.01
N ASP A 244 -4.10 -7.41 -6.07
CA ASP A 244 -3.96 -6.50 -4.93
C ASP A 244 -5.11 -6.69 -3.92
N ALA A 245 -4.80 -7.16 -2.72
CA ALA A 245 -5.78 -7.33 -1.65
C ALA A 245 -6.40 -6.00 -1.19
N SER A 246 -5.64 -4.90 -1.24
CA SER A 246 -6.18 -3.57 -0.96
C SER A 246 -7.19 -3.12 -2.02
N ALA A 247 -6.93 -3.43 -3.29
CA ALA A 247 -7.88 -3.18 -4.37
C ALA A 247 -9.11 -4.09 -4.24
N ALA A 248 -8.93 -5.36 -3.88
CA ALA A 248 -10.03 -6.31 -3.67
C ALA A 248 -10.96 -5.93 -2.50
N ALA A 249 -10.49 -5.12 -1.56
CA ALA A 249 -11.33 -4.60 -0.48
C ALA A 249 -12.57 -3.86 -0.99
N TYR A 250 -12.46 -3.15 -2.12
CA TYR A 250 -13.58 -2.37 -2.68
C TYR A 250 -14.69 -3.24 -3.25
N PRO A 251 -14.46 -4.21 -4.16
CA PRO A 251 -15.51 -5.09 -4.63
C PRO A 251 -16.09 -5.98 -3.51
N PHE A 252 -15.28 -6.42 -2.53
CA PHE A 252 -15.82 -7.13 -1.36
C PHE A 252 -16.73 -6.25 -0.50
N ALA A 253 -16.35 -4.98 -0.27
CA ALA A 253 -17.18 -4.00 0.41
C ALA A 253 -18.48 -3.70 -0.39
N ALA A 254 -18.40 -3.64 -1.72
CA ALA A 254 -19.58 -3.47 -2.58
C ALA A 254 -20.57 -4.62 -2.41
N ALA A 255 -20.09 -5.88 -2.40
CA ALA A 255 -20.94 -7.03 -2.12
C ALA A 255 -21.61 -6.91 -0.73
N ALA A 256 -20.83 -6.54 0.29
CA ALA A 256 -21.30 -6.39 1.66
C ALA A 256 -22.46 -5.38 1.78
N ILE A 257 -22.29 -4.17 1.22
CA ILE A 257 -23.28 -3.09 1.36
C ILE A 257 -24.49 -3.23 0.44
N THR A 258 -24.37 -3.95 -0.69
CA THR A 258 -25.48 -4.14 -1.63
C THR A 258 -26.28 -5.41 -1.35
N GLY A 259 -25.80 -6.29 -0.45
CA GLY A 259 -26.37 -7.63 -0.25
C GLY A 259 -26.15 -8.56 -1.46
N GLY A 260 -25.18 -8.24 -2.29
CA GLY A 260 -24.83 -8.96 -3.50
C GLY A 260 -23.71 -9.99 -3.30
N ARG A 261 -23.14 -10.47 -4.41
CA ARG A 261 -22.05 -11.43 -4.45
C ARG A 261 -20.93 -10.92 -5.36
N VAL A 262 -19.71 -11.00 -4.87
CA VAL A 262 -18.51 -10.69 -5.70
C VAL A 262 -17.47 -11.77 -5.53
N ARG A 263 -16.94 -12.23 -6.66
CA ARG A 263 -15.82 -13.17 -6.74
C ARG A 263 -14.59 -12.49 -7.33
N VAL A 264 -13.45 -12.58 -6.64
CA VAL A 264 -12.15 -12.06 -7.11
C VAL A 264 -11.21 -13.25 -7.34
N PRO A 265 -10.80 -13.53 -8.59
CA PRO A 265 -9.88 -14.63 -8.90
C PRO A 265 -8.42 -14.22 -8.71
N GLY A 266 -7.52 -15.22 -8.64
CA GLY A 266 -6.06 -15.06 -8.77
C GLY A 266 -5.28 -15.04 -7.47
N PHE A 267 -5.92 -15.01 -6.30
CA PHE A 267 -5.22 -15.11 -5.01
C PHE A 267 -4.65 -16.50 -4.78
N ALA A 268 -3.41 -16.57 -4.28
CA ALA A 268 -2.85 -17.81 -3.78
C ALA A 268 -3.56 -18.23 -2.48
N ALA A 269 -3.64 -19.56 -2.24
CA ALA A 269 -4.31 -20.08 -1.05
C ALA A 269 -3.60 -19.66 0.26
N ASP A 270 -2.31 -19.42 0.19
CA ASP A 270 -1.41 -19.01 1.26
C ASP A 270 -0.99 -17.54 1.18
N SER A 271 -1.76 -16.70 0.45
CA SER A 271 -1.48 -15.27 0.34
C SER A 271 -1.42 -14.60 1.71
N ILE A 272 -0.32 -13.90 1.97
CA ILE A 272 -0.08 -13.16 3.23
C ILE A 272 -0.35 -11.66 3.10
N GLN A 273 -1.02 -11.23 2.03
CA GLN A 273 -1.36 -9.82 1.88
C GLN A 273 -2.26 -9.35 3.03
N ALA A 274 -1.82 -8.32 3.76
CA ALA A 274 -2.41 -7.82 4.99
C ALA A 274 -3.93 -7.58 4.90
N ASP A 275 -4.36 -6.97 3.79
CA ASP A 275 -5.73 -6.48 3.65
C ASP A 275 -6.75 -7.61 3.41
N LEU A 276 -6.31 -8.86 3.18
CA LEU A 276 -7.18 -10.03 3.20
C LEU A 276 -7.80 -10.29 4.60
N ALA A 277 -7.21 -9.73 5.66
CA ALA A 277 -7.81 -9.79 6.99
C ALA A 277 -9.16 -9.04 7.09
N LEU A 278 -9.44 -8.12 6.17
CA LEU A 278 -10.78 -7.49 6.05
C LEU A 278 -11.90 -8.53 5.87
N LEU A 279 -11.61 -9.65 5.21
CA LEU A 279 -12.60 -10.73 5.01
C LEU A 279 -13.15 -11.25 6.33
N GLY A 280 -12.30 -11.46 7.33
CA GLY A 280 -12.73 -11.87 8.68
C GLY A 280 -13.55 -10.79 9.41
N VAL A 281 -13.32 -9.52 9.09
CA VAL A 281 -14.16 -8.40 9.59
C VAL A 281 -15.53 -8.45 8.93
N LEU A 282 -15.61 -8.61 7.61
CA LEU A 282 -16.87 -8.72 6.89
C LEU A 282 -17.68 -9.95 7.32
N GLU A 283 -17.03 -11.09 7.63
CA GLU A 283 -17.71 -12.26 8.21
C GLU A 283 -18.35 -11.94 9.56
N LYS A 284 -17.62 -11.27 10.45
CA LYS A 284 -18.17 -10.81 11.75
C LYS A 284 -19.33 -9.83 11.56
N MET A 285 -19.30 -9.02 10.52
CA MET A 285 -20.38 -8.10 10.15
C MET A 285 -21.58 -8.80 9.50
N GLY A 286 -21.49 -10.11 9.18
CA GLY A 286 -22.60 -10.91 8.68
C GLY A 286 -22.54 -11.30 7.21
N CYS A 287 -21.42 -11.03 6.54
CA CYS A 287 -21.18 -11.53 5.20
C CYS A 287 -20.77 -13.01 5.22
N ARG A 288 -20.99 -13.71 4.12
CA ARG A 288 -20.42 -15.04 3.86
C ARG A 288 -19.16 -14.88 3.02
N VAL A 289 -18.06 -15.51 3.45
CA VAL A 289 -16.80 -15.52 2.73
C VAL A 289 -16.43 -16.94 2.36
N GLU A 290 -16.16 -17.18 1.09
CA GLU A 290 -15.70 -18.47 0.57
C GLU A 290 -14.33 -18.29 -0.06
N ARG A 291 -13.40 -19.17 0.37
CA ARG A 291 -12.06 -19.24 -0.21
C ARG A 291 -11.93 -20.56 -0.96
N SER A 292 -11.72 -20.48 -2.25
CA SER A 292 -11.50 -21.62 -3.13
C SER A 292 -10.11 -21.56 -3.74
N ALA A 293 -9.69 -22.65 -4.39
CA ALA A 293 -8.41 -22.63 -5.11
C ALA A 293 -8.39 -21.51 -6.15
N GLY A 294 -7.56 -20.48 -5.88
CA GLY A 294 -7.33 -19.36 -6.78
C GLY A 294 -8.44 -18.29 -6.81
N ALA A 295 -9.40 -18.28 -5.90
CA ALA A 295 -10.41 -17.22 -5.84
C ALA A 295 -10.97 -17.01 -4.43
N ILE A 296 -11.41 -15.78 -4.16
CA ILE A 296 -12.14 -15.40 -2.94
C ILE A 296 -13.49 -14.85 -3.36
N GLU A 297 -14.57 -15.30 -2.69
CA GLU A 297 -15.91 -14.83 -2.91
C GLU A 297 -16.52 -14.27 -1.62
N VAL A 298 -17.15 -13.11 -1.72
CA VAL A 298 -17.89 -12.47 -0.63
C VAL A 298 -19.34 -12.32 -1.05
N THR A 299 -20.26 -12.79 -0.20
CA THR A 299 -21.69 -12.57 -0.33
C THR A 299 -22.16 -11.69 0.83
N GLY A 300 -22.83 -10.59 0.54
CA GLY A 300 -23.38 -9.69 1.54
C GLY A 300 -24.52 -10.34 2.34
N PRO A 301 -25.00 -9.69 3.42
CA PRO A 301 -26.12 -10.19 4.22
C PRO A 301 -27.36 -10.44 3.36
N ALA A 302 -28.15 -11.46 3.73
CA ALA A 302 -29.40 -11.77 3.06
C ALA A 302 -30.36 -10.56 3.08
N PRO A 303 -31.27 -10.44 2.10
CA PRO A 303 -32.27 -9.36 2.06
C PRO A 303 -33.01 -9.20 3.40
N GLY A 304 -33.10 -7.97 3.87
CA GLY A 304 -33.73 -7.63 5.15
C GLY A 304 -32.84 -7.76 6.39
N ARG A 305 -31.57 -8.23 6.22
CA ARG A 305 -30.60 -8.23 7.32
C ARG A 305 -29.60 -7.07 7.15
N ALA A 306 -29.40 -6.31 8.21
CA ALA A 306 -28.36 -5.28 8.25
C ALA A 306 -26.98 -5.89 8.51
N LEU A 307 -25.94 -5.18 8.10
CA LEU A 307 -24.57 -5.46 8.55
C LEU A 307 -24.48 -5.19 10.05
N ARG A 308 -23.79 -6.06 10.79
CA ARG A 308 -23.57 -5.86 12.23
C ARG A 308 -22.48 -4.83 12.47
N ALA A 309 -22.72 -3.96 13.44
CA ALA A 309 -21.70 -3.05 13.96
C ALA A 309 -20.54 -3.83 14.59
N ILE A 310 -19.33 -3.27 14.56
CA ILE A 310 -18.11 -3.94 15.05
C ILE A 310 -17.16 -2.96 15.72
N ASP A 311 -16.41 -3.46 16.69
CA ASP A 311 -15.22 -2.83 17.27
C ASP A 311 -13.98 -3.63 16.86
N VAL A 312 -13.06 -3.01 16.13
CA VAL A 312 -11.96 -3.73 15.47
C VAL A 312 -10.65 -2.96 15.49
N ASP A 313 -9.57 -3.68 15.81
CA ASP A 313 -8.19 -3.20 15.60
C ASP A 313 -7.78 -3.42 14.14
N MET A 314 -7.37 -2.35 13.45
CA MET A 314 -6.95 -2.40 12.06
C MET A 314 -5.48 -2.01 11.85
N ASN A 315 -4.65 -2.10 12.87
CA ASN A 315 -3.22 -1.80 12.75
C ASN A 315 -2.53 -2.65 11.68
N ALA A 316 -2.91 -3.91 11.56
CA ALA A 316 -2.34 -4.85 10.59
C ALA A 316 -2.71 -4.53 9.13
N MET A 317 -3.89 -3.89 8.89
CA MET A 317 -4.47 -3.63 7.55
C MET A 317 -4.99 -2.19 7.39
N PRO A 318 -4.16 -1.17 7.64
CA PRO A 318 -4.63 0.23 7.70
C PRO A 318 -5.19 0.73 6.35
N ASP A 319 -4.77 0.13 5.25
CA ASP A 319 -5.23 0.52 3.92
C ASP A 319 -6.68 0.07 3.62
N ALA A 320 -7.18 -0.96 4.30
CA ALA A 320 -8.57 -1.42 4.21
C ALA A 320 -9.55 -0.59 5.06
N VAL A 321 -9.05 0.29 5.94
CA VAL A 321 -9.89 1.13 6.82
C VAL A 321 -10.90 1.96 6.05
N LEU A 322 -10.51 2.54 4.90
CA LEU A 322 -11.39 3.42 4.15
C LEU A 322 -12.58 2.66 3.55
N ALA A 323 -12.36 1.43 3.07
CA ALA A 323 -13.43 0.57 2.61
C ALA A 323 -14.37 0.18 3.77
N LEU A 324 -13.81 -0.23 4.93
CA LEU A 324 -14.60 -0.56 6.11
C LEU A 324 -15.38 0.64 6.64
N ALA A 325 -14.83 1.85 6.60
CA ALA A 325 -15.51 3.06 7.04
C ALA A 325 -16.79 3.34 6.23
N VAL A 326 -16.77 3.06 4.93
CA VAL A 326 -17.96 3.16 4.09
C VAL A 326 -18.93 2.00 4.35
N VAL A 327 -18.44 0.79 4.59
CA VAL A 327 -19.31 -0.36 4.99
C VAL A 327 -20.04 -0.05 6.29
N ALA A 328 -19.41 0.61 7.24
CA ALA A 328 -19.98 1.00 8.52
C ALA A 328 -21.18 1.96 8.40
N LEU A 329 -21.32 2.71 7.30
CA LEU A 329 -22.53 3.53 7.04
C LEU A 329 -23.82 2.71 6.97
N PHE A 330 -23.72 1.42 6.69
CA PHE A 330 -24.84 0.49 6.47
C PHE A 330 -24.97 -0.56 7.59
N ALA A 331 -24.25 -0.37 8.71
CA ALA A 331 -24.33 -1.24 9.88
C ALA A 331 -25.56 -0.93 10.75
N ASP A 332 -25.92 -1.85 11.63
CA ASP A 332 -27.07 -1.73 12.55
C ASP A 332 -26.76 -0.91 13.82
N GLY A 333 -25.53 -0.39 13.95
CA GLY A 333 -25.08 0.38 15.10
C GLY A 333 -23.71 0.99 14.90
N PRO A 334 -23.10 1.56 15.96
CA PRO A 334 -21.83 2.23 15.87
C PRO A 334 -20.67 1.24 15.65
N THR A 335 -19.86 1.49 14.63
CA THR A 335 -18.62 0.79 14.34
C THR A 335 -17.43 1.61 14.84
N THR A 336 -16.50 0.97 15.55
CA THR A 336 -15.26 1.59 16.02
C THR A 336 -14.04 0.92 15.38
N ILE A 337 -13.19 1.71 14.75
CA ILE A 337 -11.93 1.29 14.13
C ILE A 337 -10.80 1.84 14.99
N ARG A 338 -9.88 0.97 15.47
CA ARG A 338 -8.85 1.33 16.43
C ARG A 338 -7.44 1.11 15.90
N ASN A 339 -6.48 1.73 16.59
CA ASN A 339 -5.04 1.54 16.42
C ASN A 339 -4.54 1.88 15.01
N VAL A 340 -5.03 3.01 14.49
CA VAL A 340 -4.79 3.46 13.11
C VAL A 340 -4.16 4.86 13.03
N ALA A 341 -3.35 5.24 14.01
CA ALA A 341 -2.65 6.54 14.07
C ALA A 341 -1.86 6.84 12.79
N ASN A 342 -1.30 5.81 12.17
CA ASN A 342 -0.51 5.94 10.94
C ASN A 342 -1.31 6.44 9.71
N LEU A 343 -2.63 6.45 9.76
CA LEU A 343 -3.49 7.02 8.71
C LEU A 343 -3.36 8.54 8.59
N ARG A 344 -2.93 9.24 9.64
CA ARG A 344 -2.76 10.70 9.63
C ARG A 344 -1.57 11.16 8.79
N ILE A 345 -0.59 10.29 8.56
CA ILE A 345 0.65 10.60 7.85
C ILE A 345 0.74 9.91 6.47
N LYS A 346 -0.40 9.49 5.93
CA LYS A 346 -0.52 8.90 4.58
C LYS A 346 -0.66 9.99 3.50
N GLU A 347 -1.30 9.68 2.41
CA GLU A 347 -1.56 10.59 1.27
C GLU A 347 -2.26 11.88 1.71
N THR A 348 -3.17 11.76 2.66
CA THR A 348 -3.77 12.85 3.43
C THR A 348 -3.83 12.45 4.91
N ASP A 349 -4.33 13.33 5.81
CA ASP A 349 -4.83 12.88 7.11
C ASP A 349 -6.15 12.14 6.89
N ARG A 350 -6.05 10.82 6.68
CA ARG A 350 -7.20 9.98 6.34
C ARG A 350 -8.26 9.94 7.44
N LEU A 351 -7.86 10.07 8.72
CA LEU A 351 -8.83 10.09 9.81
C LEU A 351 -9.69 11.36 9.76
N ALA A 352 -9.05 12.52 9.58
CA ALA A 352 -9.77 13.78 9.44
C ALA A 352 -10.64 13.82 8.16
N ALA A 353 -10.11 13.32 7.04
CA ALA A 353 -10.86 13.25 5.78
C ALA A 353 -12.07 12.31 5.89
N LEU A 354 -11.91 11.12 6.49
CA LEU A 354 -13.02 10.18 6.73
C LEU A 354 -14.09 10.81 7.61
N GLU A 355 -13.72 11.42 8.74
CA GLU A 355 -14.67 12.09 9.63
C GLU A 355 -15.48 13.16 8.89
N CYS A 356 -14.81 14.00 8.10
CA CYS A 356 -15.43 15.06 7.32
C CYS A 356 -16.45 14.49 6.31
N GLU A 357 -16.03 13.54 5.48
CA GLU A 357 -16.85 13.07 4.37
C GLU A 357 -17.96 12.13 4.83
N LEU A 358 -17.78 11.33 5.89
CA LEU A 358 -18.84 10.52 6.51
C LEU A 358 -19.93 11.43 7.11
N ARG A 359 -19.56 12.51 7.80
CA ARG A 359 -20.52 13.50 8.29
C ARG A 359 -21.28 14.20 7.17
N ARG A 360 -20.59 14.51 6.05
CA ARG A 360 -21.19 15.10 4.86
C ARG A 360 -22.29 14.22 4.27
N LEU A 361 -22.09 12.91 4.29
CA LEU A 361 -23.08 11.91 3.87
C LEU A 361 -24.18 11.65 4.91
N GLY A 362 -24.14 12.27 6.09
CA GLY A 362 -25.21 12.20 7.10
C GLY A 362 -24.97 11.23 8.26
N ALA A 363 -23.83 10.57 8.31
CA ALA A 363 -23.43 9.76 9.46
C ALA A 363 -22.94 10.66 10.63
N ARG A 364 -22.97 10.12 11.84
CA ARG A 364 -22.20 10.66 12.96
C ARG A 364 -20.84 10.01 12.95
N ALA A 365 -19.79 10.79 12.77
CA ALA A 365 -18.41 10.28 12.74
C ALA A 365 -17.54 11.11 13.68
N GLU A 366 -16.63 10.46 14.38
CA GLU A 366 -15.68 11.07 15.29
C GLU A 366 -14.33 10.39 15.16
N ALA A 367 -13.27 11.19 14.95
CA ALA A 367 -11.90 10.70 14.83
C ALA A 367 -11.06 11.17 16.02
N GLY A 368 -10.47 10.22 16.75
CA GLY A 368 -9.45 10.49 17.76
C GLY A 368 -8.05 10.45 17.19
N SER A 369 -7.03 10.36 18.05
CA SER A 369 -5.62 10.31 17.62
C SER A 369 -5.30 9.09 16.76
N ASP A 370 -5.90 7.95 17.09
CA ASP A 370 -5.62 6.64 16.51
C ASP A 370 -6.87 5.77 16.27
N TRP A 371 -8.06 6.38 16.30
CA TRP A 371 -9.33 5.67 16.11
C TRP A 371 -10.34 6.51 15.32
N LEU A 372 -11.34 5.82 14.78
CA LEU A 372 -12.50 6.39 14.10
C LEU A 372 -13.75 5.65 14.58
N ARG A 373 -14.76 6.38 15.07
CA ARG A 373 -16.08 5.87 15.39
C ARG A 373 -17.11 6.39 14.37
N ILE A 374 -17.92 5.49 13.86
CA ILE A 374 -18.92 5.79 12.84
C ILE A 374 -20.26 5.24 13.33
N GLU A 375 -21.25 6.11 13.45
CA GLU A 375 -22.62 5.75 13.78
C GLU A 375 -23.50 6.11 12.56
N PRO A 376 -24.22 5.12 11.98
CA PRO A 376 -25.13 5.36 10.88
C PRO A 376 -26.18 6.44 11.24
N GLY A 377 -26.58 7.22 10.23
CA GLY A 377 -27.56 8.28 10.38
C GLY A 377 -28.48 8.38 9.15
N PRO A 378 -29.25 9.46 9.02
CA PRO A 378 -30.06 9.69 7.83
C PRO A 378 -29.13 10.04 6.65
N LEU A 379 -28.73 9.01 5.89
CA LEU A 379 -27.78 9.14 4.80
C LEU A 379 -28.36 9.97 3.65
N ARG A 380 -27.52 10.83 3.06
CA ARG A 380 -27.86 11.71 1.93
C ARG A 380 -26.69 11.82 0.95
N GLY A 381 -26.99 11.99 -0.33
CA GLY A 381 -25.98 12.27 -1.34
C GLY A 381 -25.35 13.64 -1.17
N ALA A 382 -24.06 13.72 -1.47
CA ALA A 382 -23.28 14.95 -1.45
C ALA A 382 -22.05 14.80 -2.38
N PRO A 383 -21.41 15.93 -2.79
CA PRO A 383 -20.07 15.90 -3.32
C PRO A 383 -19.08 15.47 -2.23
N VAL A 384 -18.22 14.51 -2.54
CA VAL A 384 -17.19 13.95 -1.68
C VAL A 384 -15.83 14.40 -2.19
N GLU A 385 -15.08 15.09 -1.35
CA GLU A 385 -13.71 15.49 -1.65
C GLU A 385 -12.75 14.30 -1.48
N THR A 386 -11.85 14.14 -2.43
CA THR A 386 -10.89 13.01 -2.41
C THR A 386 -9.57 13.35 -1.75
N TYR A 387 -9.26 14.62 -1.56
CA TYR A 387 -8.00 15.09 -0.95
C TYR A 387 -6.77 14.53 -1.68
N ASP A 388 -6.84 14.36 -3.00
CA ASP A 388 -5.81 13.70 -3.84
C ASP A 388 -5.44 12.29 -3.31
N ASP A 389 -6.38 11.61 -2.63
CA ASP A 389 -6.21 10.25 -2.11
C ASP A 389 -7.10 9.25 -2.86
N HIS A 390 -6.45 8.37 -3.61
CA HIS A 390 -7.09 7.32 -4.38
C HIS A 390 -8.04 6.44 -3.54
N ARG A 391 -7.70 6.19 -2.26
CA ARG A 391 -8.53 5.36 -1.38
C ARG A 391 -9.80 6.07 -0.94
N MET A 392 -9.75 7.40 -0.74
CA MET A 392 -10.95 8.20 -0.53
C MET A 392 -11.87 8.11 -1.74
N ALA A 393 -11.33 8.35 -2.95
CA ALA A 393 -12.11 8.27 -4.19
C ALA A 393 -12.80 6.91 -4.35
N MET A 394 -12.04 5.81 -4.22
CA MET A 394 -12.55 4.46 -4.44
C MET A 394 -13.53 4.01 -3.34
N ALA A 395 -13.24 4.31 -2.07
CA ALA A 395 -14.11 3.92 -0.97
C ALA A 395 -15.45 4.66 -1.01
N PHE A 396 -15.43 5.98 -1.16
CA PHE A 396 -16.69 6.76 -1.16
C PHE A 396 -17.53 6.55 -2.43
N ALA A 397 -16.93 6.10 -3.54
CA ALA A 397 -17.69 5.65 -4.70
C ALA A 397 -18.63 4.48 -4.34
N LEU A 398 -18.23 3.60 -3.42
CA LEU A 398 -19.09 2.51 -2.94
C LEU A 398 -20.34 3.04 -2.25
N ALA A 399 -20.25 4.13 -1.47
CA ALA A 399 -21.41 4.74 -0.84
C ALA A 399 -22.48 5.12 -1.88
N GLY A 400 -22.04 5.60 -3.05
CA GLY A 400 -22.94 5.97 -4.15
C GLY A 400 -23.70 4.80 -4.77
N LEU A 401 -23.26 3.56 -4.56
CA LEU A 401 -24.04 2.37 -4.98
C LEU A 401 -25.36 2.23 -4.20
N ARG A 402 -25.46 2.84 -3.01
CA ARG A 402 -26.63 2.78 -2.14
C ARG A 402 -27.27 4.13 -1.85
N ILE A 403 -26.50 5.22 -1.92
CA ILE A 403 -26.93 6.58 -1.58
C ILE A 403 -27.06 7.38 -2.88
N PRO A 404 -28.28 7.73 -3.32
CA PRO A 404 -28.45 8.58 -4.50
C PRO A 404 -27.81 9.96 -4.31
N GLY A 405 -27.18 10.49 -5.37
CA GLY A 405 -26.62 11.83 -5.37
C GLY A 405 -25.19 11.95 -4.80
N VAL A 406 -24.50 10.85 -4.56
CA VAL A 406 -23.04 10.88 -4.27
C VAL A 406 -22.29 11.23 -5.53
N VAL A 407 -21.39 12.22 -5.43
CA VAL A 407 -20.52 12.70 -6.52
C VAL A 407 -19.07 12.70 -6.03
N ILE A 408 -18.20 11.98 -6.70
CA ILE A 408 -16.76 11.98 -6.38
C ILE A 408 -16.10 13.16 -7.08
N VAL A 409 -15.46 14.02 -6.31
CA VAL A 409 -14.67 15.16 -6.80
C VAL A 409 -13.25 14.65 -7.06
N ASP A 410 -12.69 15.00 -8.22
CA ASP A 410 -11.37 14.54 -8.67
C ASP A 410 -11.18 13.01 -8.61
N PRO A 411 -11.98 12.23 -9.35
CA PRO A 411 -11.86 10.78 -9.39
C PRO A 411 -10.53 10.30 -10.01
N GLY A 412 -9.83 11.17 -10.73
CA GLY A 412 -8.57 10.87 -11.43
C GLY A 412 -7.45 10.40 -10.49
N CYS A 413 -7.47 10.79 -9.22
CA CYS A 413 -6.51 10.34 -8.21
C CYS A 413 -6.50 8.80 -8.00
N ALA A 414 -7.54 8.07 -8.42
CA ALA A 414 -7.57 6.60 -8.40
C ALA A 414 -6.46 5.96 -9.25
N ALA A 415 -5.94 6.68 -10.26
CA ALA A 415 -4.83 6.23 -11.12
C ALA A 415 -3.56 5.87 -10.34
N LYS A 416 -3.42 6.36 -9.11
CA LYS A 416 -2.31 6.04 -8.21
C LYS A 416 -2.18 4.54 -7.94
N THR A 417 -3.29 3.78 -7.91
CA THR A 417 -3.27 2.34 -7.62
C THR A 417 -4.22 1.52 -8.50
N TRP A 418 -5.23 2.13 -9.11
CA TRP A 418 -6.17 1.44 -10.00
C TRP A 418 -6.70 2.40 -11.07
N PRO A 419 -5.96 2.63 -12.16
CA PRO A 419 -6.34 3.59 -13.20
C PRO A 419 -7.73 3.35 -13.82
N GLY A 420 -8.16 2.08 -13.93
CA GLY A 420 -9.46 1.69 -14.48
C GLY A 420 -10.57 1.47 -13.44
N TYR A 421 -10.42 1.97 -12.21
CA TYR A 421 -11.36 1.66 -11.11
C TYR A 421 -12.82 2.03 -11.42
N PHE A 422 -13.07 3.22 -11.94
CA PHE A 422 -14.44 3.69 -12.17
C PHE A 422 -15.11 2.99 -13.35
N ASP A 423 -14.35 2.56 -14.37
CA ASP A 423 -14.85 1.72 -15.44
C ASP A 423 -15.19 0.31 -14.91
N ALA A 424 -14.34 -0.24 -14.05
CA ALA A 424 -14.60 -1.51 -13.36
C ALA A 424 -15.85 -1.42 -12.48
N LEU A 425 -15.95 -0.39 -11.62
CA LEU A 425 -17.12 -0.14 -10.76
C LEU A 425 -18.42 -0.03 -11.58
N ALA A 426 -18.36 0.59 -12.76
CA ALA A 426 -19.49 0.73 -13.65
C ALA A 426 -19.92 -0.60 -14.28
N SER A 427 -19.08 -1.61 -14.30
CA SER A 427 -19.36 -2.94 -14.89
C SER A 427 -19.89 -3.97 -13.88
N TRP A 428 -19.77 -3.71 -12.55
CA TRP A 428 -20.18 -4.63 -11.47
C TRP A 428 -21.68 -4.78 -11.37
#